data_0e61ccc5b806ffa9c8e831e83f53e9b2
#
_entry.id   0e61ccc5b806ffa9c8e831e83f53e9b2
#
_cell.length_a   1.000
_cell.length_b   1.000
_cell.length_c   1.000
_cell.angle_alpha   90.00
_cell.angle_beta   90.00
_cell.angle_gamma   90.00
#
_symmetry.space_group_name_H-M   'P 1'
#
loop_
_entity.id
_entity.type
_entity.pdbx_description
1 polymer ?
#
loop_
_entity_poly.entity_id
_entity_poly.type
_entity_poly.pdbx_seq_one_letter_code
_entity_poly.pdbx_strand_id
1 'polypeptide(L)'
;MKSMVQMMLIGIEDGYLKIYPVDGYGNEQILREVLSIEKGIQGIVHFTDPRFWQWLYNMEHELRQTMPLMYYNIWDDLPYPHWNEPFYESCDLLMAISKQTYGINKNVCVNKPRVEGVDLTYVPHGINEKVYYPIDRSDKEFNEFRNELVRGQDINFIALFNSRNIQRKRTSDLILAYQKFCDKLSKEDAQKCLLVLHTDPVD
;
A
#
# COMPACT_ATOMS: atom_id res chain seq x y z
N MET A 1 3.77 12.07 27.12
CA MET A 1 4.97 12.17 26.26
C MET A 1 4.69 13.21 25.19
N LYS A 2 5.46 14.29 25.08
CA LYS A 2 5.37 15.20 23.95
C LYS A 2 5.93 14.45 22.74
N SER A 3 5.08 13.90 21.92
CA SER A 3 5.44 13.32 20.64
C SER A 3 6.02 14.42 19.75
N MET A 4 7.24 14.22 19.26
CA MET A 4 7.90 15.22 18.41
C MET A 4 7.32 15.16 17.01
N VAL A 5 6.80 16.27 16.50
CA VAL A 5 6.51 16.46 15.08
C VAL A 5 7.83 16.34 14.33
N GLN A 6 7.89 15.43 13.36
CA GLN A 6 9.03 15.28 12.47
C GLN A 6 8.82 16.10 11.21
N MET A 7 9.84 16.82 10.77
CA MET A 7 9.85 17.56 9.52
C MET A 7 10.94 17.00 8.60
N MET A 8 10.58 16.67 7.39
CA MET A 8 11.47 16.11 6.39
C MET A 8 11.42 16.95 5.11
N LEU A 9 12.58 17.20 4.50
CA LEU A 9 12.66 17.74 3.14
C LEU A 9 12.35 16.62 2.15
N ILE A 10 11.43 16.87 1.22
CA ILE A 10 10.97 15.85 0.25
C ILE A 10 11.60 16.00 -1.13
N GLY A 11 12.68 16.79 -1.25
CA GLY A 11 13.41 16.96 -2.51
C GLY A 11 12.70 17.82 -3.57
N ILE A 12 11.62 18.49 -3.21
CA ILE A 12 10.93 19.51 -4.01
C ILE A 12 11.38 20.86 -3.45
N GLU A 13 11.67 21.81 -4.33
CA GLU A 13 12.04 23.16 -3.92
C GLU A 13 10.94 23.74 -3.02
N ASP A 14 11.30 24.23 -1.85
CA ASP A 14 10.40 24.70 -0.78
C ASP A 14 9.39 23.65 -0.24
N GLY A 15 9.56 22.38 -0.62
CA GLY A 15 8.70 21.28 -0.15
C GLY A 15 9.19 20.67 1.15
N TYR A 16 8.28 20.43 2.08
CA TYR A 16 8.56 19.70 3.31
C TYR A 16 7.40 18.78 3.69
N LEU A 17 7.70 17.75 4.47
CA LEU A 17 6.73 16.84 5.07
C LEU A 17 6.79 17.01 6.59
N LYS A 18 5.66 17.34 7.20
CA LYS A 18 5.47 17.28 8.66
C LYS A 18 4.72 16.00 9.02
N ILE A 19 5.26 15.24 9.96
CA ILE A 19 4.64 14.02 10.47
C ILE A 19 4.16 14.28 11.89
N TYR A 20 2.83 14.21 12.08
CA TYR A 20 2.20 14.30 13.39
C TYR A 20 1.99 12.89 13.94
N PRO A 21 2.64 12.55 15.06
CA PRO A 21 2.46 11.24 15.67
C PRO A 21 1.05 11.12 16.26
N VAL A 22 0.41 10.00 15.97
CA VAL A 22 -0.94 9.70 16.45
C VAL A 22 -1.00 8.27 16.94
N ASP A 23 -1.88 7.98 17.88
CA ASP A 23 -2.21 6.62 18.26
C ASP A 23 -3.26 6.03 17.31
N GLY A 24 -3.01 4.82 16.81
CA GLY A 24 -3.90 4.14 15.88
C GLY A 24 -4.13 4.94 14.59
N TYR A 25 -5.37 5.23 14.28
CA TYR A 25 -5.78 5.96 13.08
C TYR A 25 -6.13 7.44 13.34
N GLY A 26 -5.71 7.98 14.48
CA GLY A 26 -6.02 9.34 14.88
C GLY A 26 -7.51 9.52 15.25
N ASN A 27 -7.92 10.78 15.35
CA ASN A 27 -9.31 11.14 15.65
C ASN A 27 -9.62 12.58 15.21
N GLU A 28 -10.89 12.97 15.30
CA GLU A 28 -11.39 14.29 14.96
C GLU A 28 -10.64 15.40 15.66
N GLN A 29 -10.40 15.29 16.98
CA GLN A 29 -9.76 16.36 17.75
C GLN A 29 -8.34 16.63 17.26
N ILE A 30 -7.55 15.58 16.97
CA ILE A 30 -6.19 15.72 16.43
C ILE A 30 -6.24 16.44 15.08
N LEU A 31 -7.17 16.09 14.18
CA LEU A 31 -7.31 16.78 12.90
C LEU A 31 -7.63 18.26 13.11
N ARG A 32 -8.57 18.59 13.99
CA ARG A 32 -8.93 19.98 14.31
C ARG A 32 -7.76 20.78 14.86
N GLU A 33 -6.94 20.16 15.74
CA GLU A 33 -5.73 20.77 16.25
C GLU A 33 -4.71 21.04 15.14
N VAL A 34 -4.47 20.07 14.26
CA VAL A 34 -3.57 20.24 13.10
C VAL A 34 -4.08 21.35 12.18
N LEU A 35 -5.34 21.38 11.82
CA LEU A 35 -5.94 22.43 10.99
C LEU A 35 -5.89 23.81 11.66
N SER A 36 -5.89 23.87 12.98
CA SER A 36 -5.79 25.14 13.72
C SER A 36 -4.35 25.69 13.71
N ILE A 37 -3.35 24.82 13.73
CA ILE A 37 -1.92 25.15 13.80
C ILE A 37 -1.35 25.42 12.40
N GLU A 38 -1.63 24.53 11.47
CA GLU A 38 -1.10 24.59 10.10
C GLU A 38 -2.00 25.47 9.23
N LYS A 39 -1.52 26.68 8.96
CA LYS A 39 -2.24 27.62 8.09
C LYS A 39 -1.92 27.33 6.62
N GLY A 40 -2.94 27.46 5.77
CA GLY A 40 -2.76 27.28 4.33
C GLY A 40 -2.98 25.84 3.83
N ILE A 41 -3.54 24.96 4.64
CA ILE A 41 -4.00 23.64 4.16
C ILE A 41 -5.11 23.88 3.14
N GLN A 42 -4.94 23.32 1.94
CA GLN A 42 -5.84 23.50 0.80
C GLN A 42 -6.65 22.25 0.45
N GLY A 43 -6.37 21.11 1.10
CA GLY A 43 -7.08 19.87 0.85
C GLY A 43 -6.64 18.77 1.80
N ILE A 44 -7.47 17.74 1.91
CA ILE A 44 -7.20 16.54 2.71
C ILE A 44 -7.15 15.35 1.77
N VAL A 45 -6.06 14.57 1.86
CA VAL A 45 -5.92 13.30 1.16
C VAL A 45 -5.98 12.18 2.19
N HIS A 46 -7.04 11.41 2.16
CA HIS A 46 -7.13 10.16 2.90
C HIS A 46 -6.43 9.03 2.12
N PHE A 47 -5.64 8.24 2.81
CA PHE A 47 -4.96 7.06 2.29
C PHE A 47 -5.11 5.90 3.26
N THR A 48 -5.59 4.75 2.83
CA THR A 48 -5.79 3.48 3.52
C THR A 48 -7.25 3.03 3.57
N ASP A 49 -7.60 2.06 4.41
CA ASP A 49 -8.95 1.50 4.52
C ASP A 49 -9.90 2.51 5.18
N PRO A 50 -11.01 2.93 4.53
CA PRO A 50 -11.87 4.00 5.03
C PRO A 50 -12.63 3.62 6.30
N ARG A 51 -12.82 2.32 6.58
CA ARG A 51 -13.56 1.86 7.75
C ARG A 51 -12.91 2.25 9.07
N PHE A 52 -11.59 2.41 9.09
CA PHE A 52 -10.86 2.90 10.26
C PHE A 52 -10.91 4.43 10.40
N TRP A 53 -11.45 5.13 9.40
CA TRP A 53 -11.49 6.58 9.32
C TRP A 53 -12.92 7.13 9.33
N GLN A 54 -13.87 6.37 9.88
CA GLN A 54 -15.26 6.80 9.98
C GLN A 54 -15.42 8.21 10.57
N TRP A 55 -14.59 8.54 11.55
CA TRP A 55 -14.59 9.87 12.18
C TRP A 55 -14.27 10.99 11.17
N LEU A 56 -13.38 10.76 10.20
CA LEU A 56 -13.05 11.73 9.16
C LEU A 56 -14.27 11.97 8.24
N TYR A 57 -14.91 10.89 7.82
CA TYR A 57 -16.07 10.96 6.93
C TYR A 57 -17.31 11.53 7.62
N ASN A 58 -17.43 11.38 8.93
CA ASN A 58 -18.47 12.06 9.70
C ASN A 58 -18.31 13.59 9.74
N MET A 59 -17.08 14.09 9.46
CA MET A 59 -16.80 15.53 9.38
C MET A 59 -16.90 16.09 7.95
N GLU A 60 -17.21 15.29 6.94
CA GLU A 60 -17.10 15.66 5.54
C GLU A 60 -17.89 16.94 5.20
N HIS A 61 -19.12 17.10 5.74
CA HIS A 61 -19.94 18.27 5.50
C HIS A 61 -19.31 19.58 5.97
N GLU A 62 -18.53 19.53 7.05
CA GLU A 62 -17.80 20.68 7.58
C GLU A 62 -16.54 20.93 6.75
N LEU A 63 -15.74 19.90 6.53
CA LEU A 63 -14.45 20.01 5.86
C LEU A 63 -14.60 20.49 4.41
N ARG A 64 -15.56 19.95 3.68
CA ARG A 64 -15.79 20.24 2.26
C ARG A 64 -16.34 21.64 2.00
N GLN A 65 -16.73 22.39 3.03
CA GLN A 65 -17.07 23.80 2.89
C GLN A 65 -15.85 24.69 2.65
N THR A 66 -14.67 24.24 3.03
CA THR A 66 -13.44 25.03 2.99
C THR A 66 -12.33 24.41 2.18
N MET A 67 -12.31 23.08 2.01
CA MET A 67 -11.27 22.36 1.31
C MET A 67 -11.77 21.03 0.75
N PRO A 68 -11.25 20.56 -0.39
CA PRO A 68 -11.63 19.26 -0.93
C PRO A 68 -11.17 18.11 -0.06
N LEU A 69 -12.00 17.07 0.04
CA LEU A 69 -11.68 15.77 0.62
C LEU A 69 -11.42 14.78 -0.52
N MET A 70 -10.23 14.23 -0.55
CA MET A 70 -9.78 13.30 -1.57
C MET A 70 -9.45 11.96 -0.96
N TYR A 71 -9.72 10.87 -1.68
CA TYR A 71 -9.39 9.54 -1.20
C TYR A 71 -8.50 8.80 -2.20
N TYR A 72 -7.29 8.44 -1.75
CA TYR A 72 -6.40 7.56 -2.48
C TYR A 72 -6.70 6.12 -2.09
N ASN A 73 -7.57 5.48 -2.89
CA ASN A 73 -8.14 4.17 -2.62
C ASN A 73 -7.19 3.05 -3.00
N ILE A 74 -7.00 2.11 -2.06
CA ILE A 74 -6.13 0.93 -2.19
C ILE A 74 -6.90 -0.39 -2.26
N TRP A 75 -8.23 -0.35 -2.35
CA TRP A 75 -9.06 -1.56 -2.34
C TRP A 75 -8.78 -2.45 -3.56
N ASP A 76 -8.46 -3.71 -3.33
CA ASP A 76 -8.01 -4.67 -4.34
C ASP A 76 -8.77 -6.00 -4.32
N ASP A 77 -9.88 -6.09 -3.56
CA ASP A 77 -10.62 -7.32 -3.34
C ASP A 77 -12.05 -7.29 -3.93
N LEU A 78 -12.58 -8.47 -4.21
CA LEU A 78 -13.94 -8.71 -4.67
C LEU A 78 -14.69 -9.62 -3.66
N PRO A 79 -16.01 -9.53 -3.57
CA PRO A 79 -16.96 -8.77 -4.39
C PRO A 79 -16.83 -7.25 -4.22
N TYR A 80 -17.44 -6.49 -5.15
CA TYR A 80 -17.41 -5.03 -5.07
C TYR A 80 -17.87 -4.54 -3.69
N PRO A 81 -17.08 -3.67 -3.03
CA PRO A 81 -17.34 -3.22 -1.67
C PRO A 81 -18.43 -2.13 -1.61
N HIS A 82 -19.68 -2.47 -1.93
CA HIS A 82 -20.80 -1.52 -1.90
C HIS A 82 -21.00 -0.88 -0.53
N TRP A 83 -20.52 -1.52 0.55
CA TRP A 83 -20.49 -0.92 1.89
C TRP A 83 -19.53 0.26 2.03
N ASN A 84 -18.60 0.44 1.08
CA ASN A 84 -17.70 1.60 1.03
C ASN A 84 -18.29 2.78 0.25
N GLU A 85 -19.44 2.61 -0.40
CA GLU A 85 -20.10 3.66 -1.21
C GLU A 85 -20.24 4.99 -0.46
N PRO A 86 -20.68 5.04 0.83
CA PRO A 86 -20.78 6.30 1.56
C PRO A 86 -19.45 7.04 1.68
N PHE A 87 -18.35 6.34 1.83
CA PHE A 87 -17.01 6.94 1.89
C PHE A 87 -16.61 7.53 0.54
N TYR A 88 -16.93 6.85 -0.55
CA TYR A 88 -16.61 7.31 -1.90
C TYR A 88 -17.41 8.54 -2.27
N GLU A 89 -18.70 8.59 -1.92
CA GLU A 89 -19.58 9.73 -2.14
C GLU A 89 -19.21 10.97 -1.32
N SER A 90 -18.57 10.76 -0.17
CA SER A 90 -18.10 11.84 0.70
C SER A 90 -16.85 12.57 0.17
N CYS A 91 -16.27 12.10 -0.95
CA CYS A 91 -15.04 12.67 -1.50
C CYS A 91 -15.29 13.49 -2.75
N ASP A 92 -14.47 14.52 -2.96
CA ASP A 92 -14.44 15.32 -4.19
C ASP A 92 -13.63 14.62 -5.29
N LEU A 93 -12.61 13.84 -4.89
CA LEU A 93 -11.76 13.07 -5.81
C LEU A 93 -11.47 11.68 -5.25
N LEU A 94 -11.71 10.65 -6.09
CA LEU A 94 -11.27 9.27 -5.86
C LEU A 94 -10.07 8.94 -6.75
N MET A 95 -8.93 8.69 -6.13
CA MET A 95 -7.71 8.28 -6.81
C MET A 95 -7.51 6.77 -6.61
N ALA A 96 -7.45 6.01 -7.68
CA ALA A 96 -7.29 4.56 -7.64
C ALA A 96 -5.83 4.17 -7.87
N ILE A 97 -5.26 3.35 -6.97
CA ILE A 97 -3.85 2.91 -7.06
C ILE A 97 -3.59 1.94 -8.21
N SER A 98 -4.63 1.28 -8.70
CA SER A 98 -4.53 0.29 -9.79
C SER A 98 -5.72 0.41 -10.73
N LYS A 99 -5.58 -0.17 -11.93
CA LYS A 99 -6.71 -0.31 -12.88
C LYS A 99 -7.83 -1.17 -12.30
N GLN A 100 -7.51 -2.16 -11.47
CA GLN A 100 -8.48 -2.95 -10.73
C GLN A 100 -9.27 -2.08 -9.76
N THR A 101 -8.58 -1.31 -8.91
CA THR A 101 -9.21 -0.37 -7.97
C THR A 101 -10.06 0.68 -8.70
N TYR A 102 -9.59 1.17 -9.85
CA TYR A 102 -10.36 2.08 -10.69
C TYR A 102 -11.68 1.43 -11.15
N GLY A 103 -11.62 0.18 -11.62
CA GLY A 103 -12.79 -0.61 -11.99
C GLY A 103 -13.74 -0.83 -10.81
N ILE A 104 -13.21 -1.11 -9.63
CA ILE A 104 -13.98 -1.27 -8.38
C ILE A 104 -14.71 0.03 -8.04
N ASN A 105 -14.00 1.15 -7.98
CA ASN A 105 -14.59 2.47 -7.69
C ASN A 105 -15.71 2.80 -8.66
N LYS A 106 -15.48 2.56 -9.96
CA LYS A 106 -16.47 2.79 -11.01
C LYS A 106 -17.73 1.95 -10.81
N ASN A 107 -17.59 0.67 -10.43
CA ASN A 107 -18.71 -0.25 -10.24
C ASN A 107 -19.48 0.02 -8.94
N VAL A 108 -18.80 0.42 -7.88
CA VAL A 108 -19.46 0.80 -6.60
C VAL A 108 -20.30 2.06 -6.79
N CYS A 109 -19.84 3.02 -7.59
CA CYS A 109 -20.51 4.31 -7.81
C CYS A 109 -21.48 4.32 -9.01
N VAL A 110 -21.73 3.17 -9.69
CA VAL A 110 -22.49 3.13 -10.98
C VAL A 110 -23.98 3.42 -10.84
N ASN A 111 -24.59 3.10 -9.71
CA ASN A 111 -26.06 3.13 -9.57
C ASN A 111 -26.62 4.46 -9.04
N LYS A 112 -25.77 5.42 -8.76
CA LYS A 112 -26.19 6.77 -8.47
C LYS A 112 -25.66 7.69 -9.56
N PRO A 113 -26.47 8.65 -10.07
CA PRO A 113 -25.85 9.76 -10.76
C PRO A 113 -24.76 10.23 -9.80
N ARG A 114 -23.50 10.16 -10.25
CA ARG A 114 -22.42 10.73 -9.50
C ARG A 114 -22.94 12.00 -8.89
N VAL A 115 -22.84 12.13 -7.57
CA VAL A 115 -23.04 13.43 -6.95
C VAL A 115 -22.22 14.38 -7.81
N GLU A 116 -22.86 15.33 -8.46
CA GLU A 116 -22.17 16.29 -9.32
C GLU A 116 -20.94 16.76 -8.57
N GLY A 117 -19.75 16.48 -9.11
CA GLY A 117 -18.50 16.91 -8.52
C GLY A 117 -17.56 15.85 -7.93
N VAL A 118 -17.85 14.55 -7.95
CA VAL A 118 -16.84 13.54 -7.59
C VAL A 118 -16.07 13.10 -8.84
N ASP A 119 -14.79 13.42 -8.90
CA ASP A 119 -13.92 12.96 -9.95
C ASP A 119 -13.30 11.60 -9.61
N LEU A 120 -13.12 10.75 -10.63
CA LEU A 120 -12.46 9.46 -10.51
C LEU A 120 -11.24 9.43 -11.42
N THR A 121 -10.07 9.17 -10.83
CA THR A 121 -8.82 9.09 -11.58
C THR A 121 -7.98 7.88 -11.20
N TYR A 122 -7.07 7.51 -12.10
CA TYR A 122 -6.09 6.46 -11.88
C TYR A 122 -4.72 7.09 -11.58
N VAL A 123 -4.21 6.84 -10.39
CA VAL A 123 -2.90 7.31 -9.94
C VAL A 123 -2.14 6.10 -9.40
N PRO A 124 -1.25 5.47 -10.18
CA PRO A 124 -0.50 4.32 -9.72
C PRO A 124 0.45 4.69 -8.58
N HIS A 125 0.78 3.71 -7.74
CA HIS A 125 1.87 3.87 -6.79
C HIS A 125 3.18 4.21 -7.50
N GLY A 126 3.86 5.22 -7.01
CA GLY A 126 5.24 5.49 -7.37
C GLY A 126 6.21 4.64 -6.54
N ILE A 127 7.37 4.39 -7.11
CA ILE A 127 8.52 3.82 -6.42
C ILE A 127 9.71 4.75 -6.54
N ASN A 128 10.60 4.71 -5.56
CA ASN A 128 11.84 5.46 -5.66
C ASN A 128 12.83 4.72 -6.58
N GLU A 129 13.00 5.20 -7.80
CA GLU A 129 13.89 4.60 -8.81
C GLU A 129 15.37 4.59 -8.42
N LYS A 130 15.77 5.44 -7.46
CA LYS A 130 17.15 5.44 -6.92
C LYS A 130 17.39 4.29 -5.94
N VAL A 131 16.32 3.70 -5.41
CA VAL A 131 16.36 2.57 -4.47
C VAL A 131 15.94 1.27 -5.15
N TYR A 132 14.93 1.34 -6.02
CA TYR A 132 14.39 0.19 -6.74
C TYR A 132 14.69 0.31 -8.23
N TYR A 133 15.78 -0.29 -8.65
CA TYR A 133 16.22 -0.31 -10.04
C TYR A 133 16.73 -1.70 -10.43
N PRO A 134 16.68 -2.06 -11.71
CA PRO A 134 17.27 -3.31 -12.18
C PRO A 134 18.76 -3.35 -11.91
N ILE A 135 19.23 -4.37 -11.19
CA ILE A 135 20.65 -4.58 -10.91
C ILE A 135 21.24 -5.40 -12.05
N ASP A 136 22.43 -4.99 -12.55
CA ASP A 136 23.14 -5.76 -13.55
C ASP A 136 23.60 -7.12 -12.97
N ARG A 137 23.51 -8.16 -13.78
CA ARG A 137 23.94 -9.51 -13.35
C ARG A 137 25.42 -9.63 -13.03
N SER A 138 26.24 -8.70 -13.53
CA SER A 138 27.68 -8.62 -13.23
C SER A 138 27.99 -7.83 -11.95
N ASP A 139 26.98 -7.21 -11.33
CA ASP A 139 27.17 -6.45 -10.10
C ASP A 139 27.78 -7.32 -9.00
N LYS A 140 28.83 -6.80 -8.38
CA LYS A 140 29.63 -7.56 -7.41
C LYS A 140 28.85 -7.80 -6.11
N GLU A 141 28.20 -6.78 -5.58
CA GLU A 141 27.45 -6.84 -4.33
C GLU A 141 26.24 -7.79 -4.47
N PHE A 142 25.56 -7.72 -5.60
CA PHE A 142 24.47 -8.65 -5.92
C PHE A 142 24.97 -10.10 -5.98
N ASN A 143 26.12 -10.35 -6.61
CA ASN A 143 26.68 -11.70 -6.70
C ASN A 143 27.18 -12.22 -5.35
N GLU A 144 27.77 -11.38 -4.51
CA GLU A 144 28.14 -11.73 -3.13
C GLU A 144 26.90 -12.12 -2.33
N PHE A 145 25.85 -11.30 -2.33
CA PHE A 145 24.57 -11.61 -1.69
C PHE A 145 23.95 -12.92 -2.21
N ARG A 146 23.95 -13.12 -3.54
CA ARG A 146 23.44 -14.36 -4.13
C ARG A 146 24.24 -15.57 -3.66
N ASN A 147 25.57 -15.50 -3.59
CA ASN A 147 26.43 -16.58 -3.14
C ASN A 147 26.19 -16.95 -1.66
N GLU A 148 25.99 -15.95 -0.81
CA GLU A 148 25.59 -16.16 0.58
C GLU A 148 24.23 -16.88 0.67
N LEU A 149 23.26 -16.46 -0.15
CA LEU A 149 21.92 -17.03 -0.17
C LEU A 149 21.93 -18.49 -0.58
N VAL A 150 22.67 -18.85 -1.64
CA VAL A 150 22.76 -20.24 -2.14
C VAL A 150 23.72 -21.12 -1.35
N ARG A 151 24.56 -20.56 -0.47
CA ARG A 151 25.47 -21.27 0.42
C ARG A 151 26.37 -22.29 -0.32
N GLY A 152 26.89 -21.93 -1.48
CA GLY A 152 27.76 -22.78 -2.30
C GLY A 152 27.05 -23.91 -3.04
N GLN A 153 25.73 -23.96 -3.03
CA GLN A 153 24.95 -24.94 -3.81
C GLN A 153 24.80 -24.46 -5.27
N ASP A 154 24.74 -25.43 -6.20
CA ASP A 154 24.47 -25.15 -7.62
C ASP A 154 22.97 -24.89 -7.85
N ILE A 155 22.51 -23.66 -7.53
CA ILE A 155 21.12 -23.25 -7.64
C ILE A 155 20.88 -22.47 -8.93
N ASN A 156 19.98 -22.96 -9.76
CA ASN A 156 19.59 -22.36 -11.04
C ASN A 156 18.23 -21.65 -10.98
N PHE A 157 17.37 -22.07 -10.05
CA PHE A 157 16.03 -21.49 -9.87
C PHE A 157 15.81 -21.09 -8.41
N ILE A 158 15.44 -19.83 -8.17
CA ILE A 158 15.10 -19.32 -6.85
C ILE A 158 13.66 -18.81 -6.87
N ALA A 159 12.80 -19.39 -6.04
CA ALA A 159 11.49 -18.85 -5.72
C ALA A 159 11.59 -18.03 -4.43
N LEU A 160 11.11 -16.78 -4.46
CA LEU A 160 11.12 -15.89 -3.30
C LEU A 160 9.69 -15.67 -2.80
N PHE A 161 9.50 -15.87 -1.51
CA PHE A 161 8.31 -15.40 -0.80
C PHE A 161 8.72 -14.35 0.22
N ASN A 162 8.13 -13.14 0.10
CA ASN A 162 8.36 -12.03 1.02
C ASN A 162 7.01 -11.54 1.55
N SER A 163 6.64 -11.93 2.75
CA SER A 163 5.39 -11.52 3.40
C SER A 163 5.41 -11.85 4.88
N ARG A 164 4.48 -11.26 5.65
CA ARG A 164 4.17 -11.69 7.03
C ARG A 164 3.60 -13.11 7.02
N ASN A 165 3.87 -13.87 8.09
CA ASN A 165 3.36 -15.23 8.26
C ASN A 165 1.95 -15.25 8.87
N ILE A 166 1.01 -14.58 8.23
CA ILE A 166 -0.39 -14.52 8.66
C ILE A 166 -1.28 -15.41 7.80
N GLN A 167 -2.41 -15.86 8.36
CA GLN A 167 -3.30 -16.84 7.75
C GLN A 167 -3.67 -16.52 6.29
N ARG A 168 -3.97 -15.28 5.94
CA ARG A 168 -4.37 -14.89 4.57
C ARG A 168 -3.22 -15.01 3.55
N LYS A 169 -1.97 -15.05 4.00
CA LYS A 169 -0.78 -15.18 3.11
C LYS A 169 -0.45 -16.63 2.77
N ARG A 170 -1.07 -17.58 3.48
CA ARG A 170 -1.02 -19.00 3.13
C ARG A 170 0.40 -19.56 2.96
N THR A 171 1.30 -19.23 3.86
CA THR A 171 2.72 -19.67 3.79
C THR A 171 2.86 -21.18 3.70
N SER A 172 2.04 -21.95 4.43
CA SER A 172 2.02 -23.42 4.37
C SER A 172 1.60 -23.97 3.01
N ASP A 173 0.58 -23.33 2.37
CA ASP A 173 0.13 -23.73 1.05
C ASP A 173 1.20 -23.46 -0.01
N LEU A 174 1.97 -22.36 0.14
CA LEU A 174 3.10 -22.06 -0.71
C LEU A 174 4.20 -23.12 -0.60
N ILE A 175 4.57 -23.54 0.63
CA ILE A 175 5.58 -24.57 0.86
C ILE A 175 5.14 -25.90 0.21
N LEU A 176 3.88 -26.29 0.39
CA LEU A 176 3.31 -27.47 -0.25
C LEU A 176 3.30 -27.36 -1.78
N ALA A 177 2.96 -26.19 -2.30
CA ALA A 177 2.99 -25.95 -3.76
C ALA A 177 4.42 -26.07 -4.32
N TYR A 178 5.39 -25.51 -3.61
CA TYR A 178 6.81 -25.63 -3.99
C TYR A 178 7.28 -27.08 -3.93
N GLN A 179 6.93 -27.84 -2.89
CA GLN A 179 7.21 -29.27 -2.83
C GLN A 179 6.65 -30.01 -4.05
N LYS A 180 5.35 -29.80 -4.35
CA LYS A 180 4.70 -30.42 -5.53
C LYS A 180 5.32 -30.00 -6.87
N PHE A 181 5.87 -28.80 -6.93
CA PHE A 181 6.63 -28.34 -8.09
C PHE A 181 7.94 -29.17 -8.22
N CYS A 182 8.71 -29.30 -7.15
CA CYS A 182 9.94 -30.09 -7.15
C CYS A 182 9.68 -31.57 -7.45
N ASP A 183 8.57 -32.14 -6.96
CA ASP A 183 8.19 -33.54 -7.22
C ASP A 183 7.93 -33.85 -8.71
N LYS A 184 7.68 -32.81 -9.53
CA LYS A 184 7.48 -32.94 -10.98
C LYS A 184 8.76 -32.83 -11.80
N LEU A 185 9.87 -32.48 -11.15
CA LEU A 185 11.18 -32.34 -11.78
C LEU A 185 11.98 -33.65 -11.67
N SER A 186 13.05 -33.76 -12.45
CA SER A 186 14.07 -34.76 -12.17
C SER A 186 14.71 -34.48 -10.80
N LYS A 187 15.26 -35.51 -10.17
CA LYS A 187 15.96 -35.32 -8.89
C LYS A 187 17.12 -34.32 -9.01
N GLU A 188 17.81 -34.34 -10.14
CA GLU A 188 18.90 -33.39 -10.41
C GLU A 188 18.40 -31.94 -10.53
N ASP A 189 17.31 -31.69 -11.26
CA ASP A 189 16.76 -30.37 -11.43
C ASP A 189 16.13 -29.84 -10.12
N ALA A 190 15.46 -30.72 -9.36
CA ALA A 190 14.90 -30.36 -8.07
C ALA A 190 15.96 -29.89 -7.07
N GLN A 191 17.15 -30.51 -7.09
CA GLN A 191 18.28 -30.11 -6.24
C GLN A 191 18.88 -28.74 -6.61
N LYS A 192 18.59 -28.23 -7.83
CA LYS A 192 19.01 -26.90 -8.30
C LYS A 192 17.96 -25.82 -8.06
N CYS A 193 16.88 -26.17 -7.35
CA CYS A 193 15.83 -25.22 -6.97
C CYS A 193 15.95 -24.81 -5.50
N LEU A 194 15.68 -23.55 -5.19
CA LEU A 194 15.69 -23.02 -3.83
C LEU A 194 14.42 -22.23 -3.57
N LEU A 195 13.74 -22.50 -2.45
CA LEU A 195 12.69 -21.64 -1.92
C LEU A 195 13.26 -20.76 -0.80
N VAL A 196 13.17 -19.47 -0.99
CA VAL A 196 13.57 -18.47 0.00
C VAL A 196 12.31 -17.89 0.65
N LEU A 197 12.20 -18.02 1.98
CA LEU A 197 11.13 -17.43 2.76
C LEU A 197 11.70 -16.27 3.57
N HIS A 198 11.32 -15.05 3.20
CA HIS A 198 11.59 -13.85 3.99
C HIS A 198 10.32 -13.51 4.77
N THR A 199 10.25 -14.00 5.99
CA THR A 199 9.07 -13.90 6.86
C THR A 199 9.46 -14.07 8.32
N ASP A 200 8.63 -13.61 9.25
CA ASP A 200 8.77 -13.95 10.67
C ASP A 200 8.10 -15.32 10.90
N PRO A 201 8.81 -16.31 11.44
CA PRO A 201 8.23 -17.62 11.72
C PRO A 201 7.13 -17.60 12.78
N VAL A 202 7.09 -16.56 13.62
CA VAL A 202 6.25 -16.46 14.83
C VAL A 202 5.11 -15.44 14.68
N ASP A 203 5.03 -14.72 13.54
CA ASP A 203 4.00 -13.67 13.30
C ASP A 203 2.57 -14.25 13.18
#